data_808cbab9f233b19df348fccc36b52168
#
_entry.id   808cbab9f233b19df348fccc36b52168
#
_cell.length_a   1.000
_cell.length_b   1.000
_cell.length_c   1.000
_cell.angle_alpha   90.00
_cell.angle_beta   90.00
_cell.angle_gamma   90.00
#
_symmetry.space_group_name_H-M   'P 1'
#
loop_
_entity.id
_entity.type
_entity.pdbx_description
1 polymer ?
#
loop_
_entity_poly.entity_id
_entity_poly.type
_entity_poly.pdbx_seq_one_letter_code
_entity_poly.pdbx_strand_id
1 'polypeptide(L)'
;LKDIIRDYTFDKFEAAETWQQAMKAAAMRYADVHDGWFFVGGQVGSGKTHICTAICREFLLAGRDVRYMLWRDEIVAVKANVGDADVYKKMLDEYKNVEVLYIDDLFKTGKSPTGERQKPTIADINVAFEILNFRYSNPKSITIISTELTEDELLDIDEAVGSRIYERAKGSAITVGKDRARNYRLKGATTI
;
A
#
# COMPACT_ATOMS: atom_id res chain seq x y z
N LEU A 1 7.15 3.73 -10.16
CA LEU A 1 7.74 2.41 -9.89
C LEU A 1 9.04 2.19 -10.68
N LYS A 2 9.10 2.57 -11.97
CA LYS A 2 10.26 2.32 -12.85
C LYS A 2 11.60 2.79 -12.25
N ASP A 3 11.60 3.90 -11.52
CA ASP A 3 12.83 4.50 -10.99
C ASP A 3 13.34 3.79 -9.72
N ILE A 4 12.43 3.23 -8.91
CA ILE A 4 12.78 2.62 -7.62
C ILE A 4 12.89 1.09 -7.67
N ILE A 5 12.34 0.44 -8.70
CA ILE A 5 12.28 -1.02 -8.78
C ILE A 5 13.66 -1.69 -8.87
N ARG A 6 14.66 -0.97 -9.37
CA ARG A 6 16.06 -1.46 -9.45
C ARG A 6 16.75 -1.44 -8.09
N ASP A 7 16.33 -0.51 -7.22
CA ASP A 7 16.97 -0.27 -5.93
C ASP A 7 16.23 -0.91 -4.78
N TYR A 8 14.91 -1.11 -4.90
CA TYR A 8 14.08 -1.71 -3.87
C TYR A 8 13.88 -3.20 -4.15
N THR A 9 14.90 -3.99 -3.77
CA THR A 9 14.92 -5.44 -3.90
C THR A 9 14.97 -6.08 -2.51
N PHE A 10 14.62 -7.37 -2.41
CA PHE A 10 14.74 -8.09 -1.15
C PHE A 10 16.18 -8.12 -0.63
N ASP A 11 17.17 -8.26 -1.50
CA ASP A 11 18.59 -8.31 -1.10
C ASP A 11 19.08 -6.99 -0.51
N LYS A 12 18.63 -5.87 -1.07
CA LYS A 12 18.96 -4.53 -0.58
C LYS A 12 18.15 -4.07 0.64
N PHE A 13 17.12 -4.84 1.04
CA PHE A 13 16.36 -4.52 2.24
C PHE A 13 17.15 -4.88 3.49
N GLU A 14 17.58 -3.86 4.24
CA GLU A 14 18.28 -4.04 5.50
C GLU A 14 17.33 -4.57 6.58
N ALA A 15 17.62 -5.76 7.10
CA ALA A 15 16.83 -6.45 8.11
C ALA A 15 17.68 -6.75 9.36
N ALA A 16 18.18 -5.68 10.01
CA ALA A 16 19.01 -5.80 11.20
C ALA A 16 18.19 -6.21 12.46
N GLU A 17 16.94 -5.78 12.53
CA GLU A 17 16.07 -6.03 13.68
C GLU A 17 15.07 -7.17 13.40
N THR A 18 14.63 -7.85 14.46
CA THR A 18 13.74 -9.00 14.36
C THR A 18 12.44 -8.69 13.59
N TRP A 19 11.85 -7.50 13.82
CA TRP A 19 10.64 -7.09 13.11
C TRP A 19 10.88 -6.87 11.61
N GLN A 20 12.07 -6.38 11.22
CA GLN A 20 12.45 -6.23 9.81
C GLN A 20 12.66 -7.59 9.15
N GLN A 21 13.30 -8.52 9.85
CA GLN A 21 13.48 -9.91 9.39
C GLN A 21 12.12 -10.59 9.19
N ALA A 22 11.19 -10.43 10.15
CA ALA A 22 9.84 -10.97 10.05
C ALA A 22 9.07 -10.38 8.85
N MET A 23 9.15 -9.06 8.65
CA MET A 23 8.52 -8.38 7.52
C MET A 23 9.09 -8.85 6.17
N LYS A 24 10.42 -8.94 6.05
CA LYS A 24 11.10 -9.46 4.86
C LYS A 24 10.69 -10.90 4.57
N ALA A 25 10.73 -11.77 5.58
CA ALA A 25 10.38 -13.18 5.43
C ALA A 25 8.90 -13.37 5.01
N ALA A 26 7.98 -12.59 5.58
CA ALA A 26 6.57 -12.63 5.18
C ALA A 26 6.36 -12.16 3.73
N ALA A 27 7.05 -11.09 3.32
CA ALA A 27 6.97 -10.57 1.96
C ALA A 27 7.56 -11.55 0.92
N MET A 28 8.67 -12.20 1.24
CA MET A 28 9.26 -13.23 0.37
C MET A 28 8.32 -14.43 0.23
N ARG A 29 7.77 -14.94 1.35
CA ARG A 29 6.77 -16.02 1.29
C ARG A 29 5.56 -15.65 0.44
N TYR A 30 5.06 -14.42 0.59
CA TYR A 30 3.93 -13.96 -0.22
C TYR A 30 4.29 -13.90 -1.71
N ALA A 31 5.48 -13.42 -2.06
CA ALA A 31 5.94 -13.37 -3.44
C ALA A 31 6.05 -14.77 -4.08
N ASP A 32 6.32 -15.81 -3.30
CA ASP A 32 6.40 -17.20 -3.76
C ASP A 32 5.02 -17.86 -3.90
N VAL A 33 4.12 -17.64 -2.92
CA VAL A 33 2.82 -18.35 -2.83
C VAL A 33 1.73 -17.66 -3.65
N HIS A 34 1.74 -16.32 -3.71
CA HIS A 34 0.79 -15.49 -4.47
C HIS A 34 -0.68 -15.67 -4.10
N ASP A 35 -0.99 -15.95 -2.85
CA ASP A 35 -2.36 -16.15 -2.39
C ASP A 35 -2.91 -14.90 -1.69
N GLY A 36 -4.09 -14.46 -2.11
CA GLY A 36 -4.78 -13.30 -1.56
C GLY A 36 -4.09 -11.96 -1.80
N TRP A 37 -4.14 -11.08 -0.80
CA TRP A 37 -3.53 -9.76 -0.84
C TRP A 37 -2.35 -9.66 0.14
N PHE A 38 -1.50 -8.68 -0.07
CA PHE A 38 -0.44 -8.30 0.86
C PHE A 38 -0.73 -6.92 1.45
N PHE A 39 -0.68 -6.81 2.77
CA PHE A 39 -0.88 -5.54 3.47
C PHE A 39 0.28 -5.25 4.41
N VAL A 40 0.79 -4.02 4.39
CA VAL A 40 1.74 -3.54 5.39
C VAL A 40 1.39 -2.12 5.83
N GLY A 41 1.09 -1.95 7.11
CA GLY A 41 0.69 -0.68 7.72
C GLY A 41 1.62 -0.20 8.83
N GLY A 42 1.40 1.04 9.30
CA GLY A 42 2.01 1.60 10.51
C GLY A 42 3.21 2.50 10.27
N GLN A 43 4.25 2.39 11.10
CA GLN A 43 5.33 3.36 11.25
C GLN A 43 5.88 3.94 9.95
N VAL A 44 5.99 5.27 9.88
CA VAL A 44 6.63 6.00 8.78
C VAL A 44 8.12 5.66 8.70
N GLY A 45 8.63 5.49 7.48
CA GLY A 45 10.05 5.22 7.26
C GLY A 45 10.51 3.81 7.68
N SER A 46 9.58 2.87 7.91
CA SER A 46 9.89 1.48 8.28
C SER A 46 10.23 0.57 7.09
N GLY A 47 10.29 1.09 5.87
CA GLY A 47 10.64 0.30 4.68
C GLY A 47 9.46 -0.33 3.95
N LYS A 48 8.21 0.04 4.26
CA LYS A 48 6.99 -0.51 3.62
C LYS A 48 7.02 -0.43 2.09
N THR A 49 7.29 0.77 1.55
CA THR A 49 7.39 0.97 0.10
C THR A 49 8.50 0.11 -0.52
N HIS A 50 9.64 -0.05 0.18
CA HIS A 50 10.73 -0.92 -0.27
C HIS A 50 10.26 -2.37 -0.40
N ILE A 51 9.66 -2.92 0.64
CA ILE A 51 9.19 -4.32 0.67
C ILE A 51 8.10 -4.56 -0.38
N CYS A 52 7.09 -3.68 -0.49
CA CYS A 52 6.03 -3.82 -1.49
C CYS A 52 6.57 -3.72 -2.92
N THR A 53 7.54 -2.83 -3.16
CA THR A 53 8.21 -2.71 -4.46
C THR A 53 9.02 -3.97 -4.78
N ALA A 54 9.68 -4.58 -3.78
CA ALA A 54 10.40 -5.84 -3.96
C ALA A 54 9.46 -6.97 -4.38
N ILE A 55 8.27 -7.08 -3.75
CA ILE A 55 7.22 -8.04 -4.17
C ILE A 55 6.81 -7.78 -5.63
N CYS A 56 6.51 -6.52 -5.98
CA CYS A 56 6.13 -6.14 -7.35
C CYS A 56 7.21 -6.51 -8.37
N ARG A 57 8.48 -6.38 -7.99
CA ARG A 57 9.60 -6.78 -8.84
C ARG A 57 9.58 -8.27 -9.16
N GLU A 58 9.35 -9.13 -8.17
CA GLU A 58 9.26 -10.57 -8.42
C GLU A 58 8.09 -10.92 -9.35
N PHE A 59 6.94 -10.26 -9.21
CA PHE A 59 5.82 -10.43 -10.14
C PHE A 59 6.15 -9.98 -11.56
N LEU A 60 6.83 -8.85 -11.73
CA LEU A 60 7.28 -8.38 -13.04
C LEU A 60 8.31 -9.33 -13.68
N LEU A 61 9.23 -9.89 -12.89
CA LEU A 61 10.19 -10.89 -13.36
C LEU A 61 9.50 -12.20 -13.78
N ALA A 62 8.38 -12.53 -13.13
CA ALA A 62 7.52 -13.66 -13.52
C ALA A 62 6.61 -13.33 -14.73
N GLY A 63 6.75 -12.16 -15.34
CA GLY A 63 5.98 -11.76 -16.53
C GLY A 63 4.55 -11.29 -16.26
N ARG A 64 4.20 -10.99 -14.99
CA ARG A 64 2.86 -10.51 -14.63
C ARG A 64 2.69 -9.03 -14.91
N ASP A 65 1.46 -8.62 -15.19
CA ASP A 65 1.09 -7.20 -15.37
C ASP A 65 0.90 -6.54 -14.01
N VAL A 66 1.75 -5.54 -13.72
CA VAL A 66 1.79 -4.81 -12.44
C VAL A 66 1.49 -3.34 -12.66
N ARG A 67 0.42 -2.85 -12.02
CA ARG A 67 0.09 -1.42 -11.95
C ARG A 67 0.44 -0.86 -10.58
N TYR A 68 1.20 0.24 -10.57
CA TYR A 68 1.52 1.01 -9.37
C TYR A 68 0.59 2.22 -9.26
N MET A 69 0.01 2.41 -8.11
CA MET A 69 -0.84 3.54 -7.76
C MET A 69 -0.24 4.25 -6.54
N LEU A 70 0.43 5.39 -6.74
CA LEU A 70 0.77 6.28 -5.63
C LEU A 70 -0.51 7.01 -5.21
N TRP A 71 -1.13 6.55 -4.13
CA TRP A 71 -2.47 6.99 -3.71
C TRP A 71 -2.65 8.50 -3.74
N ARG A 72 -1.73 9.22 -3.08
CA ARG A 72 -1.85 10.66 -2.90
C ARG A 72 -1.90 11.43 -4.22
N ASP A 73 -1.17 11.00 -5.22
CA ASP A 73 -1.06 11.70 -6.49
C ASP A 73 -2.23 11.30 -7.41
N GLU A 74 -2.50 9.99 -7.51
CA GLU A 74 -3.51 9.44 -8.40
C GLU A 74 -4.94 9.79 -7.96
N ILE A 75 -5.22 9.83 -6.65
CA ILE A 75 -6.56 10.15 -6.13
C ILE A 75 -7.00 11.57 -6.51
N VAL A 76 -6.07 12.50 -6.64
CA VAL A 76 -6.38 13.88 -7.08
C VAL A 76 -6.90 13.88 -8.51
N ALA A 77 -6.24 13.14 -9.41
CA ALA A 77 -6.65 13.04 -10.80
C ALA A 77 -7.99 12.31 -10.94
N VAL A 78 -8.20 11.22 -10.18
CA VAL A 78 -9.47 10.48 -10.19
C VAL A 78 -10.63 11.38 -9.74
N LYS A 79 -10.48 12.11 -8.63
CA LYS A 79 -11.51 13.01 -8.11
C LYS A 79 -11.81 14.19 -9.03
N ALA A 80 -10.80 14.71 -9.72
CA ALA A 80 -10.99 15.79 -10.67
C ALA A 80 -11.88 15.39 -11.87
N ASN A 81 -11.99 14.11 -12.17
CA ASN A 81 -12.74 13.58 -13.29
C ASN A 81 -14.08 12.93 -12.91
N VAL A 82 -14.54 13.04 -11.65
CA VAL A 82 -15.83 12.46 -11.21
C VAL A 82 -17.03 13.00 -12.03
N GLY A 83 -16.95 14.23 -12.55
CA GLY A 83 -17.99 14.82 -13.41
C GLY A 83 -18.03 14.28 -14.84
N ASP A 84 -17.00 13.57 -15.29
CA ASP A 84 -16.91 12.90 -16.60
C ASP A 84 -16.96 11.37 -16.39
N ALA A 85 -18.14 10.79 -16.56
CA ALA A 85 -18.37 9.39 -16.24
C ALA A 85 -17.50 8.42 -17.07
N ASP A 86 -17.21 8.75 -18.33
CA ASP A 86 -16.41 7.89 -19.21
C ASP A 86 -14.92 7.93 -18.81
N VAL A 87 -14.40 9.12 -18.56
CA VAL A 87 -13.01 9.30 -18.09
C VAL A 87 -12.83 8.67 -16.71
N TYR A 88 -13.73 8.94 -15.77
CA TYR A 88 -13.70 8.37 -14.42
C TYR A 88 -13.69 6.84 -14.46
N LYS A 89 -14.65 6.26 -15.21
CA LYS A 89 -14.73 4.81 -15.38
C LYS A 89 -13.46 4.23 -15.96
N LYS A 90 -12.91 4.83 -17.02
CA LYS A 90 -11.67 4.36 -17.65
C LYS A 90 -10.49 4.37 -16.67
N MET A 91 -10.34 5.44 -15.88
CA MET A 91 -9.29 5.53 -14.85
C MET A 91 -9.43 4.42 -13.82
N LEU A 92 -10.65 4.18 -13.32
CA LEU A 92 -10.88 3.13 -12.34
C LEU A 92 -10.68 1.72 -12.89
N ASP A 93 -11.09 1.50 -14.13
CA ASP A 93 -10.96 0.21 -14.81
C ASP A 93 -9.48 -0.22 -14.94
N GLU A 94 -8.54 0.72 -15.07
CA GLU A 94 -7.11 0.44 -15.05
C GLU A 94 -6.64 -0.14 -13.71
N TYR A 95 -7.20 0.30 -12.58
CA TYR A 95 -6.86 -0.24 -11.26
C TYR A 95 -7.67 -1.49 -10.91
N LYS A 96 -8.92 -1.58 -11.38
CA LYS A 96 -9.80 -2.71 -11.11
C LYS A 96 -9.35 -3.98 -11.81
N ASN A 97 -8.93 -3.88 -13.09
CA ASN A 97 -8.76 -5.03 -13.96
C ASN A 97 -7.31 -5.51 -14.10
N VAL A 98 -6.31 -4.73 -13.68
CA VAL A 98 -4.91 -5.19 -13.71
C VAL A 98 -4.72 -6.44 -12.85
N GLU A 99 -3.85 -7.34 -13.27
CA GLU A 99 -3.57 -8.58 -12.54
C GLU A 99 -3.04 -8.29 -11.15
N VAL A 100 -1.99 -7.46 -11.04
CA VAL A 100 -1.36 -7.05 -9.79
C VAL A 100 -1.47 -5.55 -9.61
N LEU A 101 -2.20 -5.11 -8.59
CA LEU A 101 -2.28 -3.70 -8.20
C LEU A 101 -1.45 -3.45 -6.95
N TYR A 102 -0.54 -2.49 -7.00
CA TYR A 102 0.12 -1.98 -5.81
C TYR A 102 -0.37 -0.56 -5.49
N ILE A 103 -1.08 -0.41 -4.36
CA ILE A 103 -1.50 0.87 -3.81
C ILE A 103 -0.49 1.29 -2.73
N ASP A 104 0.31 2.31 -3.03
CA ASP A 104 1.30 2.86 -2.10
C ASP A 104 0.73 4.05 -1.34
N ASP A 105 0.95 4.06 -0.02
CA ASP A 105 0.51 5.12 0.89
C ASP A 105 -1.03 5.32 0.91
N LEU A 106 -1.82 4.23 0.89
CA LEU A 106 -3.29 4.28 0.95
C LEU A 106 -3.76 5.22 2.08
N PHE A 107 -4.69 6.12 1.75
CA PHE A 107 -5.24 7.15 2.65
C PHE A 107 -4.20 8.13 3.23
N LYS A 108 -3.05 8.28 2.58
CA LYS A 108 -2.11 9.32 2.96
C LYS A 108 -2.66 10.69 2.60
N THR A 109 -2.82 11.52 3.60
CA THR A 109 -3.32 12.90 3.50
C THR A 109 -2.24 13.90 3.87
N GLY A 110 -2.47 15.17 3.60
CA GLY A 110 -1.66 16.28 4.10
C GLY A 110 -1.81 16.48 5.60
N LYS A 111 -1.06 17.46 6.12
CA LYS A 111 -1.24 17.97 7.48
C LYS A 111 -2.07 19.25 7.43
N SER A 112 -2.88 19.47 8.48
CA SER A 112 -3.54 20.73 8.71
C SER A 112 -2.52 21.84 9.04
N PRO A 113 -2.88 23.12 9.00
CA PRO A 113 -2.03 24.22 9.47
C PRO A 113 -1.58 24.03 10.94
N THR A 114 -2.35 23.31 11.75
CA THR A 114 -2.01 22.95 13.14
C THR A 114 -1.05 21.75 13.26
N GLY A 115 -0.64 21.16 12.14
CA GLY A 115 0.27 20.02 12.09
C GLY A 115 -0.39 18.65 12.26
N GLU A 116 -1.69 18.60 12.50
CA GLU A 116 -2.45 17.36 12.62
C GLU A 116 -2.66 16.70 11.26
N ARG A 117 -2.67 15.37 11.24
CA ARG A 117 -2.98 14.62 10.03
C ARG A 117 -4.45 14.82 9.67
N GLN A 118 -4.71 15.23 8.44
CA GLN A 118 -6.08 15.32 7.93
C GLN A 118 -6.65 13.90 7.74
N LYS A 119 -7.94 13.75 7.98
CA LYS A 119 -8.64 12.50 7.64
C LYS A 119 -8.88 12.43 6.13
N PRO A 120 -8.94 11.22 5.53
CA PRO A 120 -9.43 11.07 4.17
C PRO A 120 -10.83 11.64 4.02
N THR A 121 -11.11 12.23 2.86
CA THR A 121 -12.46 12.72 2.54
C THR A 121 -13.38 11.54 2.18
N ILE A 122 -14.70 11.75 2.24
CA ILE A 122 -15.68 10.76 1.77
C ILE A 122 -15.41 10.34 0.32
N ALA A 123 -14.99 11.28 -0.52
CA ALA A 123 -14.62 10.96 -1.91
C ALA A 123 -13.40 10.03 -2.00
N ASP A 124 -12.40 10.20 -1.13
CA ASP A 124 -11.24 9.30 -1.05
C ASP A 124 -11.69 7.89 -0.66
N ILE A 125 -12.56 7.78 0.35
CA ILE A 125 -13.10 6.52 0.85
C ILE A 125 -13.92 5.82 -0.24
N ASN A 126 -14.78 6.54 -0.94
CA ASN A 126 -15.62 5.98 -2.00
C ASN A 126 -14.78 5.41 -3.15
N VAL A 127 -13.74 6.12 -3.59
CA VAL A 127 -12.83 5.63 -4.64
C VAL A 127 -12.09 4.38 -4.17
N ALA A 128 -11.56 4.39 -2.93
CA ALA A 128 -10.90 3.21 -2.36
C ALA A 128 -11.85 2.02 -2.30
N PHE A 129 -13.07 2.24 -1.79
CA PHE A 129 -14.09 1.21 -1.71
C PHE A 129 -14.42 0.64 -3.09
N GLU A 130 -14.61 1.50 -4.10
CA GLU A 130 -14.97 1.06 -5.44
C GLU A 130 -13.90 0.18 -6.09
N ILE A 131 -12.63 0.55 -5.96
CA ILE A 131 -11.50 -0.24 -6.48
C ILE A 131 -11.38 -1.56 -5.70
N LEU A 132 -11.31 -1.46 -4.36
CA LEU A 132 -11.03 -2.62 -3.52
C LEU A 132 -12.19 -3.60 -3.45
N ASN A 133 -13.45 -3.13 -3.44
CA ASN A 133 -14.62 -4.01 -3.48
C ASN A 133 -14.72 -4.79 -4.80
N PHE A 134 -14.40 -4.16 -5.93
CA PHE A 134 -14.33 -4.87 -7.22
C PHE A 134 -13.27 -5.98 -7.18
N ARG A 135 -12.07 -5.67 -6.68
CA ARG A 135 -10.96 -6.62 -6.58
C ARG A 135 -11.20 -7.69 -5.53
N TYR A 136 -11.88 -7.35 -4.44
CA TYR A 136 -12.30 -8.30 -3.40
C TYR A 136 -13.21 -9.41 -3.96
N SER A 137 -14.13 -9.04 -4.86
CA SER A 137 -15.04 -9.97 -5.52
C SER A 137 -14.35 -10.84 -6.59
N ASN A 138 -13.10 -10.54 -6.94
CA ASN A 138 -12.30 -11.32 -7.89
C ASN A 138 -11.14 -12.04 -7.16
N PRO A 139 -11.28 -13.34 -6.86
CA PRO A 139 -10.24 -14.10 -6.12
C PRO A 139 -8.87 -14.12 -6.81
N LYS A 140 -8.82 -13.93 -8.13
CA LYS A 140 -7.57 -13.95 -8.90
C LYS A 140 -6.81 -12.63 -8.86
N SER A 141 -7.44 -11.54 -8.38
CA SER A 141 -6.78 -10.24 -8.31
C SER A 141 -5.78 -10.18 -7.16
N ILE A 142 -4.55 -9.85 -7.45
CA ILE A 142 -3.48 -9.66 -6.47
C ILE A 142 -3.41 -8.17 -6.13
N THR A 143 -3.56 -7.83 -4.85
CA THR A 143 -3.47 -6.45 -4.41
C THR A 143 -2.43 -6.32 -3.30
N ILE A 144 -1.48 -5.43 -3.49
CA ILE A 144 -0.43 -5.09 -2.53
C ILE A 144 -0.77 -3.71 -1.99
N ILE A 145 -0.78 -3.53 -0.68
CA ILE A 145 -1.16 -2.26 -0.05
C ILE A 145 -0.13 -1.87 0.99
N SER A 146 0.39 -0.65 0.89
CA SER A 146 1.11 0.00 1.97
C SER A 146 0.35 1.22 2.49
N THR A 147 0.44 1.48 3.79
CA THR A 147 -0.16 2.66 4.43
C THR A 147 0.62 3.09 5.68
N GLU A 148 0.47 4.34 6.08
CA GLU A 148 0.97 4.83 7.38
C GLU A 148 -0.01 4.60 8.53
N LEU A 149 -1.18 4.04 8.24
CA LEU A 149 -2.20 3.70 9.23
C LEU A 149 -1.89 2.35 9.87
N THR A 150 -2.27 2.20 11.13
CA THR A 150 -2.39 0.90 11.79
C THR A 150 -3.70 0.24 11.37
N GLU A 151 -3.91 -1.01 11.79
CA GLU A 151 -5.15 -1.74 11.57
C GLU A 151 -6.36 -0.99 12.14
N ASP A 152 -6.30 -0.61 13.42
CA ASP A 152 -7.38 0.11 14.08
C ASP A 152 -7.68 1.43 13.39
N GLU A 153 -6.64 2.21 13.04
CA GLU A 153 -6.80 3.48 12.33
C GLU A 153 -7.43 3.31 10.94
N LEU A 154 -7.18 2.20 10.26
CA LEU A 154 -7.81 1.91 8.97
C LEU A 154 -9.29 1.53 9.12
N LEU A 155 -9.61 0.71 10.12
CA LEU A 155 -10.99 0.34 10.47
C LEU A 155 -11.80 1.56 10.94
N ASP A 156 -11.20 2.49 11.69
CA ASP A 156 -11.81 3.75 12.13
C ASP A 156 -12.11 4.71 10.97
N ILE A 157 -11.37 4.61 9.85
CA ILE A 157 -11.67 5.40 8.65
C ILE A 157 -12.89 4.83 7.93
N ASP A 158 -12.87 3.54 7.64
CA ASP A 158 -13.97 2.82 7.00
C ASP A 158 -13.85 1.31 7.26
N GLU A 159 -14.78 0.78 8.08
CA GLU A 159 -14.78 -0.64 8.43
C GLU A 159 -14.98 -1.54 7.21
N ALA A 160 -15.76 -1.09 6.22
CA ALA A 160 -16.02 -1.87 5.02
C ALA A 160 -14.76 -2.02 4.13
N VAL A 161 -13.94 -0.98 4.05
CA VAL A 161 -12.62 -1.04 3.35
C VAL A 161 -11.64 -1.86 4.17
N GLY A 162 -11.50 -1.55 5.47
CA GLY A 162 -10.53 -2.19 6.35
C GLY A 162 -10.73 -3.69 6.46
N SER A 163 -11.97 -4.14 6.75
CA SER A 163 -12.28 -5.57 6.91
C SER A 163 -11.99 -6.39 5.64
N ARG A 164 -12.30 -5.85 4.45
CA ARG A 164 -11.98 -6.52 3.17
C ARG A 164 -10.48 -6.67 2.95
N ILE A 165 -9.71 -5.64 3.29
CA ILE A 165 -8.24 -5.70 3.19
C ILE A 165 -7.72 -6.82 4.09
N TYR A 166 -8.13 -6.85 5.37
CA TYR A 166 -7.63 -7.86 6.31
C TYR A 166 -8.09 -9.27 5.98
N GLU A 167 -9.32 -9.44 5.54
CA GLU A 167 -9.81 -10.75 5.12
C GLU A 167 -9.00 -11.29 3.93
N ARG A 168 -8.76 -10.46 2.92
CA ARG A 168 -8.00 -10.86 1.73
C ARG A 168 -6.50 -10.97 1.98
N ALA A 169 -5.94 -10.24 2.95
CA ALA A 169 -4.55 -10.30 3.35
C ALA A 169 -4.29 -11.25 4.52
N LYS A 170 -5.25 -12.14 4.86
CA LYS A 170 -5.11 -13.08 5.97
C LYS A 170 -3.85 -13.93 5.82
N GLY A 171 -2.94 -13.84 6.80
CA GLY A 171 -1.63 -14.51 6.77
C GLY A 171 -0.51 -13.70 6.10
N SER A 172 -0.84 -12.57 5.45
CA SER A 172 0.10 -11.66 4.78
C SER A 172 -0.13 -10.18 5.17
N ALA A 173 -0.84 -9.93 6.27
CA ALA A 173 -1.03 -8.62 6.86
C ALA A 173 0.03 -8.37 7.93
N ILE A 174 0.69 -7.21 7.86
CA ILE A 174 1.75 -6.80 8.77
C ILE A 174 1.46 -5.39 9.27
N THR A 175 1.49 -5.19 10.58
CA THR A 175 1.43 -3.84 11.18
C THR A 175 2.72 -3.56 11.93
N VAL A 176 3.46 -2.55 11.48
CA VAL A 176 4.65 -2.06 12.16
C VAL A 176 4.23 -1.03 13.21
N GLY A 177 4.33 -1.37 14.48
CA GLY A 177 3.96 -0.49 15.58
C GLY A 177 4.65 0.86 15.51
N LYS A 178 3.94 1.92 15.89
CA LYS A 178 4.43 3.31 15.85
C LYS A 178 5.52 3.52 16.91
N ASP A 179 6.75 3.66 16.42
CA ASP A 179 7.94 3.94 17.19
C ASP A 179 8.94 4.70 16.31
N ARG A 180 9.38 5.88 16.74
CA ARG A 180 10.35 6.69 15.98
C ARG A 180 11.67 5.98 15.74
N ALA A 181 12.09 5.08 16.63
CA ALA A 181 13.29 4.27 16.46
C ALA A 181 13.21 3.36 15.21
N ARG A 182 12.01 3.01 14.78
CA ARG A 182 11.77 2.20 13.58
C ARG A 182 11.76 3.01 12.27
N ASN A 183 12.00 4.32 12.35
CA ASN A 183 12.11 5.15 11.16
C ASN A 183 13.55 5.14 10.64
N TYR A 184 13.78 4.34 9.60
CA TYR A 184 15.09 4.20 8.95
C TYR A 184 15.66 5.55 8.46
N ARG A 185 14.82 6.48 8.02
CA ARG A 185 15.24 7.79 7.50
C ARG A 185 15.87 8.68 8.59
N LEU A 186 15.66 8.34 9.86
CA LEU A 186 16.23 9.06 11.00
C LEU A 186 17.51 8.39 11.54
N LYS A 187 17.89 7.21 11.02
CA LYS A 187 19.14 6.54 11.39
C LYS A 187 20.33 7.40 10.94
N GLY A 188 21.22 7.74 11.87
CA GLY A 188 22.39 8.57 11.61
C GLY A 188 22.15 10.09 11.62
N ALA A 189 20.94 10.56 11.90
CA ALA A 189 20.71 11.97 12.17
C ALA A 189 21.29 12.34 13.54
N THR A 190 22.37 13.12 13.56
CA THR A 190 22.94 13.69 14.79
C THR A 190 22.07 14.87 15.23
N THR A 191 21.42 14.76 16.38
CA THR A 191 20.82 15.93 17.03
C THR A 191 21.96 16.73 17.68
N ILE A 192 22.24 17.92 17.20
CA ILE A 192 23.17 18.89 17.79
C ILE A 192 22.43 19.70 18.83
#